data_6429a530e75b1a4b627b0e0111485c3d
#
_entry.id   6429a530e75b1a4b627b0e0111485c3d
#
_cell.length_a   1.000
_cell.length_b   1.000
_cell.length_c   1.000
_cell.angle_alpha   90.00
_cell.angle_beta   90.00
_cell.angle_gamma   90.00
#
_symmetry.space_group_name_H-M   'P 1'
#
loop_
_entity.id
_entity.type
_entity.pdbx_description
1 polymer ?
#
loop_
_entity_poly.entity_id
_entity_poly.type
_entity_poly.pdbx_seq_one_letter_code
_entity_poly.pdbx_strand_id
1 'polypeptide(L)'
;LTYIPDSIRYYTNGTLVAAPAVGAAAPLTLTGISVPAGGNATIIYETTTNEFTPRGNEDSVTNTVTVTGAGLTNAVTATESVSPVAAPDLAITKSVSPSIVAENGQITYTFLIENYGNTEASASDNVIITDTFNPILTGITVAYNGNAWTAPASYTYNEATGAFATVAGQITVPAATFTQNTATGVITTTPGTATVTVTGTI
;
A
#
# COMPACT_ATOMS: atom_id res chain seq x y z
N LEU A 1 -16.41 -4.68 5.52
CA LEU A 1 -16.02 -5.75 6.47
C LEU A 1 -17.01 -6.90 6.41
N THR A 2 -16.49 -8.12 6.56
CA THR A 2 -17.29 -9.35 6.66
C THR A 2 -17.15 -9.92 8.07
N TYR A 3 -18.28 -10.18 8.73
CA TYR A 3 -18.31 -10.79 10.06
C TYR A 3 -17.81 -12.23 10.01
N ILE A 4 -16.99 -12.63 11.00
CA ILE A 4 -16.52 -14.00 11.18
C ILE A 4 -17.51 -14.74 12.08
N PRO A 5 -18.22 -15.78 11.59
CA PRO A 5 -19.15 -16.55 12.39
C PRO A 5 -18.51 -17.12 13.66
N ASP A 6 -19.29 -17.24 14.74
CA ASP A 6 -18.91 -17.79 16.04
C ASP A 6 -17.79 -17.03 16.80
N SER A 7 -17.38 -15.85 16.29
CA SER A 7 -16.37 -14.99 16.93
C SER A 7 -16.92 -14.15 18.08
N ILE A 8 -18.25 -14.06 18.25
CA ILE A 8 -18.87 -13.21 19.27
C ILE A 8 -18.54 -13.69 20.67
N ARG A 9 -18.08 -12.75 21.50
CA ARG A 9 -17.92 -12.89 22.95
C ARG A 9 -18.76 -11.81 23.63
N TYR A 10 -19.65 -12.19 24.53
CA TYR A 10 -20.56 -11.30 25.23
C TYR A 10 -20.32 -11.34 26.73
N TYR A 11 -20.08 -10.18 27.31
CA TYR A 11 -19.80 -10.02 28.74
C TYR A 11 -20.82 -9.11 29.36
N THR A 12 -21.31 -9.46 30.56
CA THR A 12 -22.10 -8.59 31.42
C THR A 12 -21.36 -8.38 32.73
N ASN A 13 -21.12 -7.13 33.12
CA ASN A 13 -20.32 -6.78 34.31
C ASN A 13 -18.97 -7.54 34.38
N GLY A 14 -18.31 -7.70 33.23
CA GLY A 14 -17.03 -8.41 33.10
C GLY A 14 -17.12 -9.94 33.10
N THR A 15 -18.31 -10.53 33.28
CA THR A 15 -18.48 -11.99 33.23
C THR A 15 -18.91 -12.43 31.83
N LEU A 16 -18.24 -13.42 31.26
CA LEU A 16 -18.60 -14.02 29.96
C LEU A 16 -19.93 -14.79 30.14
N VAL A 17 -20.89 -14.48 29.29
CA VAL A 17 -22.19 -15.13 29.22
C VAL A 17 -22.48 -15.66 27.82
N ALA A 18 -23.60 -16.32 27.62
CA ALA A 18 -24.00 -16.84 26.31
C ALA A 18 -24.05 -15.73 25.26
N ALA A 19 -23.52 -15.99 24.06
CA ALA A 19 -23.52 -15.03 22.97
C ALA A 19 -24.97 -14.66 22.58
N PRO A 20 -25.22 -13.39 22.21
CA PRO A 20 -26.52 -12.96 21.71
C PRO A 20 -26.81 -13.61 20.34
N ALA A 21 -28.08 -13.71 20.00
CA ALA A 21 -28.48 -14.28 18.72
C ALA A 21 -28.09 -13.34 17.54
N VAL A 22 -27.54 -13.91 16.48
CA VAL A 22 -27.27 -13.21 15.22
C VAL A 22 -28.57 -13.19 14.41
N GLY A 23 -29.16 -12.01 14.26
CA GLY A 23 -30.36 -11.81 13.44
C GLY A 23 -30.05 -11.68 11.96
N ALA A 24 -28.91 -11.01 11.63
CA ALA A 24 -28.37 -10.89 10.28
C ALA A 24 -26.83 -10.75 10.33
N ALA A 25 -26.15 -11.24 9.32
CA ALA A 25 -24.69 -11.12 9.18
C ALA A 25 -24.25 -9.86 8.43
N ALA A 26 -25.11 -9.30 7.57
CA ALA A 26 -24.82 -8.09 6.79
C ALA A 26 -26.11 -7.25 6.58
N PRO A 27 -26.24 -6.07 7.23
CA PRO A 27 -25.41 -5.62 8.33
C PRO A 27 -25.51 -6.53 9.56
N LEU A 28 -24.44 -6.65 10.33
CA LEU A 28 -24.44 -7.49 11.53
C LEU A 28 -25.48 -6.96 12.52
N THR A 29 -26.47 -7.80 12.84
CA THR A 29 -27.54 -7.48 13.79
C THR A 29 -27.53 -8.50 14.90
N LEU A 30 -27.43 -8.02 16.14
CA LEU A 30 -27.45 -8.86 17.34
C LEU A 30 -28.73 -8.57 18.15
N THR A 31 -29.37 -9.63 18.64
CA THR A 31 -30.61 -9.53 19.42
C THR A 31 -30.49 -10.30 20.75
N GLY A 32 -31.34 -9.97 21.69
CA GLY A 32 -31.32 -10.61 23.04
C GLY A 32 -30.21 -10.05 23.94
N ILE A 33 -29.73 -8.84 23.68
CA ILE A 33 -28.77 -8.17 24.54
C ILE A 33 -29.48 -7.58 25.76
N SER A 34 -28.90 -7.81 26.93
CA SER A 34 -29.40 -7.23 28.20
C SER A 34 -28.27 -6.45 28.88
N VAL A 35 -28.58 -5.23 29.30
CA VAL A 35 -27.65 -4.40 30.07
C VAL A 35 -28.23 -4.28 31.49
N PRO A 36 -27.56 -4.79 32.54
CA PRO A 36 -28.03 -4.69 33.92
C PRO A 36 -28.17 -3.23 34.38
N ALA A 37 -29.12 -2.94 35.25
CA ALA A 37 -29.25 -1.62 35.85
C ALA A 37 -27.98 -1.26 36.64
N GLY A 38 -27.37 -0.12 36.33
CA GLY A 38 -26.10 0.31 36.92
C GLY A 38 -24.86 -0.50 36.47
N GLY A 39 -25.03 -1.38 35.49
CA GLY A 39 -23.97 -2.24 34.95
C GLY A 39 -23.59 -1.91 33.54
N ASN A 40 -22.79 -2.80 32.93
CA ASN A 40 -22.34 -2.70 31.54
C ASN A 40 -22.51 -4.02 30.77
N ALA A 41 -22.50 -3.91 29.45
CA ALA A 41 -22.43 -5.02 28.52
C ALA A 41 -21.30 -4.73 27.50
N THR A 42 -20.46 -5.73 27.25
CA THR A 42 -19.39 -5.64 26.24
C THR A 42 -19.55 -6.77 25.25
N ILE A 43 -19.52 -6.43 23.95
CA ILE A 43 -19.56 -7.40 22.85
C ILE A 43 -18.28 -7.24 22.07
N ILE A 44 -17.57 -8.34 21.87
CA ILE A 44 -16.38 -8.44 21.03
C ILE A 44 -16.70 -9.41 19.91
N TYR A 45 -16.33 -9.07 18.68
CA TYR A 45 -16.46 -9.93 17.53
C TYR A 45 -15.35 -9.64 16.52
N GLU A 46 -15.08 -10.58 15.64
CA GLU A 46 -14.06 -10.47 14.64
C GLU A 46 -14.64 -10.20 13.24
N THR A 47 -13.91 -9.45 12.44
CA THR A 47 -14.24 -9.17 11.05
C THR A 47 -13.00 -9.32 10.16
N THR A 48 -13.22 -9.63 8.88
CA THR A 48 -12.20 -9.55 7.83
C THR A 48 -12.51 -8.43 6.87
N THR A 49 -11.48 -7.93 6.21
CA THR A 49 -11.63 -7.08 5.02
C THR A 49 -12.19 -7.89 3.85
N ASN A 50 -12.85 -7.23 2.93
CA ASN A 50 -13.41 -7.83 1.71
C ASN A 50 -13.04 -6.96 0.49
N GLU A 51 -13.55 -7.36 -0.69
CA GLU A 51 -13.30 -6.69 -1.97
C GLU A 51 -13.72 -5.21 -1.99
N PHE A 52 -14.60 -4.78 -1.10
CA PHE A 52 -15.03 -3.39 -0.98
C PHE A 52 -14.17 -2.55 -0.03
N THR A 53 -13.11 -3.14 0.55
CA THR A 53 -12.22 -2.40 1.46
C THR A 53 -11.34 -1.45 0.66
N PRO A 54 -11.41 -0.14 0.93
CA PRO A 54 -10.58 0.86 0.24
C PRO A 54 -9.10 0.66 0.57
N ARG A 55 -8.21 1.06 -0.35
CA ARG A 55 -6.76 0.86 -0.24
C ARG A 55 -5.94 2.15 -0.23
N GLY A 56 -6.55 3.28 -0.54
CA GLY A 56 -5.88 4.59 -0.54
C GLY A 56 -5.37 4.97 0.86
N ASN A 57 -4.29 5.74 0.91
CA ASN A 57 -3.69 6.18 2.19
C ASN A 57 -4.64 7.05 3.03
N GLU A 58 -5.46 7.86 2.37
CA GLU A 58 -6.45 8.73 3.01
C GLU A 58 -7.81 8.05 3.24
N ASP A 59 -7.94 6.79 2.83
CA ASP A 59 -9.17 6.04 2.98
C ASP A 59 -9.35 5.53 4.41
N SER A 60 -10.60 5.24 4.76
CA SER A 60 -10.92 4.60 6.04
C SER A 60 -12.11 3.65 5.91
N VAL A 61 -12.10 2.61 6.73
CA VAL A 61 -13.24 1.73 6.94
C VAL A 61 -13.97 2.19 8.19
N THR A 62 -15.12 2.81 8.02
CA THR A 62 -15.93 3.33 9.11
C THR A 62 -16.98 2.29 9.52
N ASN A 63 -17.04 1.99 10.80
CA ASN A 63 -18.07 1.14 11.40
C ASN A 63 -18.94 1.95 12.36
N THR A 64 -20.26 1.92 12.12
CA THR A 64 -21.25 2.56 13.00
C THR A 64 -22.10 1.50 13.68
N VAL A 65 -22.11 1.51 14.99
CA VAL A 65 -23.03 0.70 15.80
C VAL A 65 -24.26 1.53 16.19
N THR A 66 -25.42 0.90 16.11
CA THR A 66 -26.69 1.49 16.56
C THR A 66 -27.32 0.57 17.58
N VAL A 67 -27.67 1.12 18.73
CA VAL A 67 -28.39 0.40 19.78
C VAL A 67 -29.83 0.91 19.84
N THR A 68 -30.78 -0.02 19.76
CA THR A 68 -32.23 0.24 19.91
C THR A 68 -32.83 -0.67 20.95
N GLY A 69 -33.92 -0.28 21.57
CA GLY A 69 -34.61 -1.12 22.54
C GLY A 69 -35.85 -0.44 23.11
N ALA A 70 -36.77 -1.21 23.65
CA ALA A 70 -38.04 -0.70 24.20
C ALA A 70 -37.87 0.27 25.37
N GLY A 71 -36.71 0.24 26.06
CA GLY A 71 -36.38 1.15 27.16
C GLY A 71 -35.66 2.45 26.70
N LEU A 72 -35.42 2.61 25.43
CA LEU A 72 -34.73 3.77 24.86
C LEU A 72 -35.71 4.68 24.13
N THR A 73 -35.69 5.98 24.46
CA THR A 73 -36.53 6.98 23.79
C THR A 73 -36.06 7.22 22.36
N ASN A 74 -34.73 7.10 22.12
CA ASN A 74 -34.08 7.24 20.81
C ASN A 74 -33.03 6.18 20.65
N ALA A 75 -32.67 5.87 19.38
CA ALA A 75 -31.49 5.06 19.07
C ALA A 75 -30.21 5.76 19.52
N VAL A 76 -29.27 4.98 20.06
CA VAL A 76 -27.92 5.46 20.42
C VAL A 76 -26.93 4.92 19.41
N THR A 77 -26.07 5.80 18.89
CA THR A 77 -25.08 5.44 17.88
C THR A 77 -23.66 5.77 18.33
N ALA A 78 -22.70 4.97 17.89
CA ALA A 78 -21.27 5.26 17.99
C ALA A 78 -20.58 4.83 16.70
N THR A 79 -19.52 5.56 16.33
CA THR A 79 -18.79 5.35 15.07
C THR A 79 -17.30 5.35 15.33
N GLU A 80 -16.61 4.38 14.74
CA GLU A 80 -15.15 4.27 14.75
C GLU A 80 -14.63 3.94 13.35
N SER A 81 -13.40 4.33 13.08
CA SER A 81 -12.76 4.15 11.78
C SER A 81 -11.38 3.52 11.89
N VAL A 82 -11.03 2.69 10.91
CA VAL A 82 -9.72 2.07 10.75
C VAL A 82 -9.17 2.48 9.39
N SER A 83 -7.94 3.00 9.37
CA SER A 83 -7.24 3.37 8.12
C SER A 83 -6.25 2.30 7.69
N PRO A 84 -5.97 2.17 6.37
CA PRO A 84 -4.90 1.33 5.87
C PRO A 84 -3.53 1.77 6.40
N VAL A 85 -2.58 0.84 6.45
CA VAL A 85 -1.18 1.18 6.72
C VAL A 85 -0.61 1.89 5.50
N ALA A 86 -0.03 3.07 5.73
CA ALA A 86 0.66 3.84 4.68
C ALA A 86 2.06 3.25 4.45
N ALA A 87 2.31 2.69 3.26
CA ALA A 87 3.61 2.14 2.88
C ALA A 87 3.80 2.14 1.35
N PRO A 88 5.02 2.44 0.85
CA PRO A 88 5.39 2.14 -0.52
C PRO A 88 5.59 0.62 -0.70
N ASP A 89 5.36 0.13 -1.92
CA ASP A 89 5.60 -1.26 -2.35
C ASP A 89 6.28 -1.24 -3.72
N LEU A 90 7.61 -1.37 -3.73
CA LEU A 90 8.41 -1.13 -4.92
C LEU A 90 8.77 -2.42 -5.65
N ALA A 91 8.60 -2.38 -6.97
CA ALA A 91 9.16 -3.34 -7.92
C ALA A 91 10.10 -2.62 -8.90
N ILE A 92 11.08 -3.35 -9.44
CA ILE A 92 12.00 -2.83 -10.44
C ILE A 92 12.12 -3.78 -11.62
N THR A 93 12.15 -3.21 -12.83
CA THR A 93 12.49 -3.93 -14.04
C THR A 93 13.67 -3.25 -14.74
N LYS A 94 14.50 -4.04 -15.44
CA LYS A 94 15.65 -3.56 -16.22
C LYS A 94 15.52 -4.00 -17.67
N SER A 95 15.70 -3.07 -18.59
CA SER A 95 15.73 -3.35 -20.02
C SER A 95 16.95 -2.70 -20.66
N VAL A 96 17.30 -3.11 -21.87
CA VAL A 96 18.41 -2.55 -22.66
C VAL A 96 17.99 -2.36 -24.10
N SER A 97 18.43 -1.27 -24.71
CA SER A 97 18.22 -0.96 -26.12
C SER A 97 19.42 -0.23 -26.71
N PRO A 98 19.89 -0.61 -27.92
CA PRO A 98 19.49 -1.80 -28.66
C PRO A 98 20.00 -3.09 -27.98
N SER A 99 19.36 -4.23 -28.27
CA SER A 99 19.77 -5.55 -27.75
C SER A 99 20.95 -6.15 -28.49
N ILE A 100 21.30 -5.60 -29.67
CA ILE A 100 22.45 -5.97 -30.50
C ILE A 100 23.17 -4.68 -30.86
N VAL A 101 24.45 -4.62 -30.55
CA VAL A 101 25.30 -3.44 -30.77
C VAL A 101 26.66 -3.87 -31.24
N ALA A 102 27.27 -3.08 -32.17
CA ALA A 102 28.64 -3.27 -32.60
C ALA A 102 29.63 -2.71 -31.54
N GLU A 103 30.89 -3.12 -31.63
CA GLU A 103 31.97 -2.51 -30.84
C GLU A 103 31.96 -0.98 -31.00
N ASN A 104 32.21 -0.26 -29.93
CA ASN A 104 32.04 1.20 -29.80
C ASN A 104 30.63 1.73 -30.08
N GLY A 105 29.63 0.86 -30.06
CA GLY A 105 28.23 1.26 -30.17
C GLY A 105 27.64 1.72 -28.84
N GLN A 106 26.62 2.53 -28.94
CA GLN A 106 25.95 3.08 -27.78
C GLN A 106 24.75 2.19 -27.36
N ILE A 107 24.60 1.95 -26.07
CA ILE A 107 23.43 1.28 -25.48
C ILE A 107 22.82 2.10 -24.34
N THR A 108 21.55 1.90 -24.11
CA THR A 108 20.82 2.51 -23.01
C THR A 108 20.19 1.41 -22.15
N TYR A 109 20.54 1.35 -20.88
CA TYR A 109 19.82 0.61 -19.88
C TYR A 109 18.72 1.48 -19.30
N THR A 110 17.53 0.90 -19.13
CA THR A 110 16.38 1.55 -18.52
C THR A 110 15.96 0.74 -17.28
N PHE A 111 15.98 1.39 -16.13
CA PHE A 111 15.43 0.88 -14.89
C PHE A 111 14.07 1.54 -14.67
N LEU A 112 13.01 0.76 -14.78
CA LEU A 112 11.66 1.19 -14.43
C LEU A 112 11.36 0.75 -13.00
N ILE A 113 11.05 1.72 -12.13
CA ILE A 113 10.63 1.48 -10.76
C ILE A 113 9.13 1.71 -10.71
N GLU A 114 8.41 0.76 -10.18
CA GLU A 114 6.96 0.79 -10.01
C GLU A 114 6.63 0.72 -8.52
N ASN A 115 5.75 1.59 -8.07
CA ASN A 115 5.24 1.61 -6.71
C ASN A 115 3.78 1.15 -6.70
N TYR A 116 3.51 0.00 -6.13
CA TYR A 116 2.18 -0.58 -5.96
C TYR A 116 1.57 -0.23 -4.59
N GLY A 117 2.33 0.44 -3.72
CA GLY A 117 1.90 0.90 -2.41
C GLY A 117 1.03 2.14 -2.46
N ASN A 118 0.33 2.39 -1.37
CA ASN A 118 -0.58 3.53 -1.22
C ASN A 118 0.11 4.83 -0.76
N THR A 119 1.41 4.82 -0.65
CA THR A 119 2.23 5.97 -0.23
C THR A 119 3.39 6.15 -1.20
N GLU A 120 3.77 7.40 -1.46
CA GLU A 120 4.97 7.72 -2.22
C GLU A 120 6.22 7.13 -1.54
N ALA A 121 7.12 6.55 -2.32
CA ALA A 121 8.49 6.35 -1.89
C ALA A 121 9.21 7.69 -2.04
N SER A 122 9.38 8.37 -0.93
CA SER A 122 9.93 9.72 -0.84
C SER A 122 11.46 9.73 -0.78
N ALA A 123 12.08 10.90 -0.85
CA ALA A 123 13.52 11.05 -0.70
C ALA A 123 14.04 10.51 0.65
N SER A 124 13.23 10.57 1.72
CA SER A 124 13.60 10.07 3.06
C SER A 124 13.63 8.54 3.15
N ASP A 125 13.02 7.83 2.20
CA ASP A 125 13.05 6.37 2.13
C ASP A 125 14.37 5.85 1.56
N ASN A 126 15.22 6.75 1.06
CA ASN A 126 16.58 6.46 0.61
C ASN A 126 16.66 5.33 -0.43
N VAL A 127 15.74 5.32 -1.39
CA VAL A 127 15.75 4.35 -2.48
C VAL A 127 17.05 4.45 -3.28
N ILE A 128 17.75 3.33 -3.47
CA ILE A 128 19.02 3.24 -4.20
C ILE A 128 18.92 2.13 -5.24
N ILE A 129 19.37 2.40 -6.47
CA ILE A 129 19.61 1.40 -7.50
C ILE A 129 21.10 1.12 -7.52
N THR A 130 21.48 -0.16 -7.49
CA THR A 130 22.84 -0.63 -7.72
C THR A 130 22.87 -1.60 -8.90
N ASP A 131 23.92 -1.51 -9.71
CA ASP A 131 24.16 -2.42 -10.85
C ASP A 131 25.65 -2.58 -11.11
N THR A 132 26.01 -3.60 -11.87
CA THR A 132 27.36 -3.75 -12.43
C THR A 132 27.22 -4.05 -13.90
N PHE A 133 27.58 -3.07 -14.75
CA PHE A 133 27.46 -3.22 -16.19
C PHE A 133 28.53 -4.17 -16.74
N ASN A 134 28.09 -5.17 -17.51
CA ASN A 134 28.95 -6.08 -18.26
C ASN A 134 28.32 -6.26 -19.66
N PRO A 135 29.02 -5.78 -20.74
CA PRO A 135 30.31 -5.11 -20.73
C PRO A 135 30.33 -3.77 -19.98
N ILE A 136 31.52 -3.37 -19.54
CA ILE A 136 31.73 -2.06 -18.89
C ILE A 136 31.43 -0.95 -19.89
N LEU A 137 30.69 0.05 -19.45
CA LEU A 137 30.35 1.21 -20.27
C LEU A 137 31.38 2.33 -20.11
N THR A 138 31.62 3.08 -21.16
CA THR A 138 32.45 4.31 -21.14
C THR A 138 31.58 5.52 -21.44
N GLY A 139 31.97 6.68 -20.91
CA GLY A 139 31.31 7.96 -21.18
C GLY A 139 29.82 7.97 -20.83
N ILE A 140 29.43 7.41 -19.69
CA ILE A 140 28.01 7.29 -19.33
C ILE A 140 27.32 8.64 -19.12
N THR A 141 26.07 8.70 -19.52
CA THR A 141 25.11 9.74 -19.16
C THR A 141 23.94 9.11 -18.45
N VAL A 142 23.44 9.77 -17.40
CA VAL A 142 22.34 9.28 -16.57
C VAL A 142 21.22 10.28 -16.56
N ALA A 143 19.98 9.82 -16.67
CA ALA A 143 18.79 10.67 -16.50
C ALA A 143 17.75 10.00 -15.59
N TYR A 144 17.06 10.82 -14.83
CA TYR A 144 15.94 10.43 -13.98
C TYR A 144 14.68 11.12 -14.49
N ASN A 145 13.65 10.34 -14.84
CA ASN A 145 12.41 10.84 -15.47
C ASN A 145 12.69 11.82 -16.63
N GLY A 146 13.71 11.51 -17.44
CA GLY A 146 14.14 12.33 -18.58
C GLY A 146 15.01 13.54 -18.23
N ASN A 147 15.24 13.85 -16.95
CA ASN A 147 16.09 14.95 -16.51
C ASN A 147 17.53 14.45 -16.26
N ALA A 148 18.51 15.13 -16.82
CA ALA A 148 19.91 14.75 -16.69
C ALA A 148 20.38 14.79 -15.24
N TRP A 149 21.08 13.74 -14.81
CA TRP A 149 21.74 13.61 -13.52
C TRP A 149 23.25 13.78 -13.65
N THR A 150 23.88 14.24 -12.58
CA THR A 150 25.33 14.47 -12.55
C THR A 150 26.00 13.68 -11.42
N ALA A 151 27.20 13.16 -11.71
CA ALA A 151 28.07 12.57 -10.70
C ALA A 151 28.90 13.66 -9.99
N PRO A 152 29.22 13.51 -8.71
CA PRO A 152 28.79 12.46 -7.79
C PRO A 152 27.48 12.79 -7.05
N ALA A 153 26.79 13.88 -7.42
CA ALA A 153 25.63 14.38 -6.68
C ALA A 153 24.43 13.41 -6.72
N SER A 154 24.16 12.78 -7.88
CA SER A 154 22.99 11.93 -8.04
C SER A 154 23.33 10.44 -8.25
N TYR A 155 24.55 10.14 -8.71
CA TYR A 155 25.03 8.77 -8.90
C TYR A 155 26.56 8.68 -8.83
N THR A 156 27.06 7.46 -8.67
CA THR A 156 28.48 7.12 -8.82
C THR A 156 28.63 6.01 -9.85
N TYR A 157 29.74 6.06 -10.60
CA TYR A 157 30.10 5.02 -11.55
C TYR A 157 31.62 4.81 -11.56
N ASN A 158 32.03 3.56 -11.57
CA ASN A 158 33.44 3.17 -11.66
C ASN A 158 33.69 2.50 -13.01
N GLU A 159 34.34 3.22 -13.95
CA GLU A 159 34.66 2.72 -15.29
C GLU A 159 35.67 1.55 -15.31
N ALA A 160 36.38 1.30 -14.21
CA ALA A 160 37.27 0.14 -14.14
C ALA A 160 36.54 -1.17 -13.79
N THR A 161 35.39 -1.08 -13.11
CA THR A 161 34.66 -2.25 -12.60
C THR A 161 33.26 -2.38 -13.17
N GLY A 162 32.73 -1.34 -13.82
CA GLY A 162 31.32 -1.27 -14.24
C GLY A 162 30.33 -1.01 -13.11
N ALA A 163 30.80 -0.81 -11.89
CA ALA A 163 29.91 -0.62 -10.73
C ALA A 163 29.20 0.74 -10.77
N PHE A 164 27.89 0.70 -10.71
CA PHE A 164 26.99 1.84 -10.71
C PHE A 164 26.14 1.86 -9.45
N ALA A 165 25.93 3.04 -8.87
CA ALA A 165 24.97 3.24 -7.78
C ALA A 165 24.37 4.64 -7.86
N THR A 166 23.07 4.76 -7.60
CA THR A 166 22.43 6.06 -7.35
C THR A 166 22.69 6.52 -5.93
N VAL A 167 22.64 7.83 -5.69
CA VAL A 167 22.78 8.42 -4.35
C VAL A 167 21.44 8.35 -3.62
N ALA A 168 21.47 8.04 -2.33
CA ALA A 168 20.29 8.01 -1.47
C ALA A 168 19.56 9.37 -1.48
N GLY A 169 18.23 9.34 -1.43
CA GLY A 169 17.38 10.52 -1.43
C GLY A 169 17.21 11.21 -2.79
N GLN A 170 17.73 10.63 -3.88
CA GLN A 170 17.58 11.19 -5.22
C GLN A 170 16.38 10.60 -6.00
N ILE A 171 15.88 9.44 -5.57
CA ILE A 171 14.76 8.76 -6.22
C ILE A 171 13.50 8.95 -5.38
N THR A 172 12.42 9.40 -6.03
CA THR A 172 11.07 9.42 -5.48
C THR A 172 10.15 8.70 -6.44
N VAL A 173 9.23 7.86 -5.93
CA VAL A 173 8.29 7.13 -6.78
C VAL A 173 6.88 7.41 -6.26
N PRO A 174 6.00 8.04 -7.06
CA PRO A 174 4.64 8.35 -6.63
C PRO A 174 3.91 7.12 -6.10
N ALA A 175 2.92 7.32 -5.25
CA ALA A 175 2.01 6.25 -4.82
C ALA A 175 1.23 5.67 -5.99
N ALA A 176 0.78 4.43 -5.86
CA ALA A 176 -0.21 3.86 -6.76
C ALA A 176 -1.56 4.59 -6.64
N THR A 177 -2.33 4.57 -7.72
CA THR A 177 -3.73 4.96 -7.71
C THR A 177 -4.63 3.72 -7.71
N PHE A 178 -5.72 3.77 -6.93
CA PHE A 178 -6.67 2.68 -6.78
C PHE A 178 -8.04 3.15 -7.29
N THR A 179 -8.57 2.45 -8.28
CA THR A 179 -9.92 2.71 -8.80
C THR A 179 -10.81 1.52 -8.50
N GLN A 180 -11.86 1.73 -7.71
CA GLN A 180 -12.79 0.67 -7.32
C GLN A 180 -14.04 0.69 -8.20
N ASN A 181 -14.42 -0.46 -8.70
CA ASN A 181 -15.75 -0.68 -9.25
C ASN A 181 -16.74 -0.86 -8.09
N THR A 182 -17.62 0.10 -7.89
CA THR A 182 -18.55 0.13 -6.74
C THR A 182 -19.61 -0.97 -6.79
N ALA A 183 -19.87 -1.57 -7.97
CA ALA A 183 -20.85 -2.66 -8.10
C ALA A 183 -20.24 -4.03 -7.79
N THR A 184 -18.95 -4.24 -8.12
CA THR A 184 -18.29 -5.54 -7.96
C THR A 184 -17.24 -5.58 -6.85
N GLY A 185 -16.85 -4.42 -6.34
CA GLY A 185 -15.73 -4.29 -5.37
C GLY A 185 -14.35 -4.41 -6.00
N VAL A 186 -14.23 -4.80 -7.26
CA VAL A 186 -12.93 -5.00 -7.94
C VAL A 186 -12.13 -3.70 -7.95
N ILE A 187 -10.90 -3.77 -7.45
CA ILE A 187 -9.96 -2.65 -7.44
C ILE A 187 -8.94 -2.85 -8.55
N THR A 188 -8.83 -1.83 -9.41
CA THR A 188 -7.75 -1.71 -10.39
C THR A 188 -6.65 -0.85 -9.78
N THR A 189 -5.43 -1.38 -9.71
CA THR A 189 -4.24 -0.68 -9.23
C THR A 189 -3.43 -0.20 -10.43
N THR A 190 -3.15 1.10 -10.49
CA THR A 190 -2.21 1.69 -11.44
C THR A 190 -0.98 2.12 -10.65
N PRO A 191 0.21 1.50 -10.83
CA PRO A 191 1.39 1.84 -10.07
C PRO A 191 1.87 3.26 -10.37
N GLY A 192 2.42 3.92 -9.36
CA GLY A 192 3.25 5.09 -9.57
C GLY A 192 4.58 4.67 -10.20
N THR A 193 5.17 5.46 -11.06
CA THR A 193 6.38 5.06 -11.79
C THR A 193 7.48 6.11 -11.73
N ALA A 194 8.72 5.64 -11.73
CA ALA A 194 9.91 6.45 -11.97
C ALA A 194 10.89 5.67 -12.86
N THR A 195 11.68 6.39 -13.63
CA THR A 195 12.61 5.79 -14.59
C THR A 195 14.00 6.36 -14.42
N VAL A 196 15.01 5.48 -14.32
CA VAL A 196 16.42 5.85 -14.45
C VAL A 196 16.95 5.26 -15.74
N THR A 197 17.56 6.08 -16.58
CA THR A 197 18.24 5.63 -17.79
C THR A 197 19.74 5.86 -17.69
N VAL A 198 20.52 4.88 -18.12
CA VAL A 198 21.98 4.96 -18.20
C VAL A 198 22.38 4.64 -19.63
N THR A 199 22.94 5.61 -20.34
CA THR A 199 23.41 5.47 -21.70
C THR A 199 24.95 5.54 -21.72
N GLY A 200 25.58 4.63 -22.42
CA GLY A 200 27.05 4.58 -22.55
C GLY A 200 27.50 3.82 -23.77
N THR A 201 28.80 3.82 -24.01
CA THR A 201 29.44 3.14 -25.12
C THR A 201 30.12 1.86 -24.64
N ILE A 202 30.03 0.76 -25.42
CA ILE A 202 30.67 -0.54 -25.13
C ILE A 202 32.06 -0.54 -25.76
#